data_bcdcad0e9163e83e379ce61f3d62a900
#
_entry.id   bcdcad0e9163e83e379ce61f3d62a900
#
_cell.length_a   1.000
_cell.length_b   1.000
_cell.length_c   1.000
_cell.angle_alpha   90.00
_cell.angle_beta   90.00
_cell.angle_gamma   90.00
#
_symmetry.space_group_name_H-M   'P 1'
#
loop_
_entity.id
_entity.type
_entity.pdbx_description
1 polymer ?
#
loop_
_entity_poly.entity_id
_entity_poly.type
_entity_poly.pdbx_seq_one_letter_code
_entity_poly.pdbx_strand_id
1 'polypeptide(L)'
;MIVGVPRESYPGERRVALVPSVLANLKKAGLDVVVEQNAGFEAGYPDAEYTAKGAKVVPDRAEVFRTADIIVQVLCYGSNDKTGKADVPLYRPDQLLIGFLRPLGELDTIQDIARAGVASFAVELMPRVTRAQSMDALSSMGTVCGYRAVLIAADTLPRLFPMMTTAAGTITPARVLEAIGKGSKEAPLPA
;
A
#
# COMPACT_ATOMS: atom_id res chain seq x y z
N MET A 1 17.24 9.19 13.57
CA MET A 1 16.38 7.98 13.49
C MET A 1 16.42 7.46 12.05
N ILE A 2 16.37 6.15 11.89
CA ILE A 2 16.46 5.51 10.57
C ILE A 2 15.10 4.87 10.23
N VAL A 3 14.58 5.19 9.05
CA VAL A 3 13.37 4.60 8.49
C VAL A 3 13.77 3.46 7.55
N GLY A 4 13.27 2.28 7.81
CA GLY A 4 13.50 1.07 7.00
C GLY A 4 12.33 0.76 6.08
N VAL A 5 12.65 0.49 4.83
CA VAL A 5 11.69 0.13 3.79
C VAL A 5 12.04 -1.26 3.28
N PRO A 6 11.50 -2.33 3.87
CA PRO A 6 11.66 -3.66 3.32
C PRO A 6 10.84 -3.81 2.04
N ARG A 7 11.25 -4.73 1.18
CA ARG A 7 10.48 -5.12 0.01
C ARG A 7 9.19 -5.80 0.44
N GLU A 8 8.07 -5.48 -0.22
CA GLU A 8 6.82 -6.18 0.03
C GLU A 8 6.93 -7.65 -0.33
N SER A 9 6.46 -8.50 0.58
CA SER A 9 6.58 -9.96 0.43
C SER A 9 5.25 -10.65 0.10
N TYR A 10 4.12 -9.93 0.17
CA TYR A 10 2.83 -10.50 -0.20
C TYR A 10 2.79 -10.81 -1.70
N PRO A 11 2.37 -12.02 -2.11
CA PRO A 11 2.32 -12.39 -3.53
C PRO A 11 1.45 -11.44 -4.36
N GLY A 12 2.06 -10.81 -5.38
CA GLY A 12 1.39 -9.85 -6.26
C GLY A 12 1.32 -8.41 -5.73
N GLU A 13 1.83 -8.12 -4.53
CA GLU A 13 1.96 -6.74 -4.08
C GLU A 13 3.10 -6.06 -4.86
N ARG A 14 2.76 -4.96 -5.50
CA ARG A 14 3.70 -4.20 -6.35
C ARG A 14 4.00 -2.80 -5.81
N ARG A 15 3.30 -2.38 -4.76
CA ARG A 15 3.51 -1.07 -4.15
C ARG A 15 4.78 -1.10 -3.29
N VAL A 16 5.27 0.08 -2.96
CA VAL A 16 6.34 0.30 -1.99
C VAL A 16 5.89 1.35 -0.98
N ALA A 17 6.27 1.21 0.26
CA ALA A 17 5.80 2.10 1.33
C ALA A 17 6.31 3.53 1.19
N LEU A 18 7.52 3.74 0.68
CA LEU A 18 8.10 5.07 0.41
C LEU A 18 8.64 5.15 -1.01
N VAL A 19 8.23 6.17 -1.75
CA VAL A 19 8.76 6.47 -3.08
C VAL A 19 9.93 7.45 -2.99
N PRO A 20 10.88 7.46 -3.96
CA PRO A 20 12.05 8.32 -3.90
C PRO A 20 11.77 9.82 -3.74
N SER A 21 10.63 10.30 -4.24
CA SER A 21 10.26 11.72 -4.19
C SER A 21 10.03 12.25 -2.77
N VAL A 22 9.66 11.39 -1.79
CA VAL A 22 9.39 11.83 -0.41
C VAL A 22 10.64 11.86 0.46
N LEU A 23 11.74 11.24 0.03
CA LEU A 23 12.98 11.11 0.82
C LEU A 23 13.58 12.45 1.22
N ALA A 24 13.48 13.45 0.35
CA ALA A 24 13.97 14.80 0.66
C ALA A 24 13.25 15.43 1.87
N ASN A 25 11.95 15.13 2.05
CA ASN A 25 11.17 15.62 3.18
C ASN A 25 11.56 14.90 4.48
N LEU A 26 11.79 13.58 4.41
CA LEU A 26 12.27 12.80 5.55
C LEU A 26 13.65 13.28 6.01
N LYS A 27 14.56 13.52 5.07
CA LYS A 27 15.89 14.05 5.37
C LYS A 27 15.85 15.42 6.03
N LYS A 28 14.95 16.32 5.58
CA LYS A 28 14.71 17.62 6.23
C LYS A 28 14.21 17.47 7.67
N ALA A 29 13.46 16.41 7.94
CA ALA A 29 12.99 16.05 9.28
C ALA A 29 14.04 15.34 10.15
N GLY A 30 15.27 15.17 9.66
CA GLY A 30 16.36 14.49 10.38
C GLY A 30 16.25 12.96 10.38
N LEU A 31 15.54 12.39 9.40
CA LEU A 31 15.37 10.95 9.24
C LEU A 31 16.22 10.46 8.07
N ASP A 32 17.06 9.45 8.34
CA ASP A 32 17.76 8.71 7.31
C ASP A 32 16.90 7.53 6.84
N VAL A 33 17.13 7.07 5.60
CA VAL A 33 16.33 5.98 5.02
C VAL A 33 17.24 4.85 4.56
N VAL A 34 16.88 3.63 4.97
CA VAL A 34 17.46 2.38 4.47
C VAL A 34 16.38 1.60 3.70
N VAL A 35 16.71 1.14 2.51
CA VAL A 35 15.79 0.48 1.59
C VAL A 35 16.34 -0.89 1.24
N GLU A 36 15.51 -1.93 1.31
CA GLU A 36 15.89 -3.25 0.80
C GLU A 36 16.04 -3.19 -0.73
N GLN A 37 17.04 -3.86 -1.26
CA GLN A 37 17.30 -3.94 -2.69
C GLN A 37 16.04 -4.39 -3.46
N ASN A 38 15.75 -3.70 -4.56
CA ASN A 38 14.56 -3.91 -5.40
C ASN A 38 13.21 -3.65 -4.69
N ALA A 39 13.17 -3.01 -3.52
CA ALA A 39 11.89 -2.75 -2.83
C ALA A 39 10.92 -1.92 -3.68
N GLY A 40 11.41 -0.95 -4.44
CA GLY A 40 10.60 -0.11 -5.30
C GLY A 40 10.45 -0.60 -6.74
N PHE A 41 11.14 -1.68 -7.14
CA PHE A 41 11.27 -2.10 -8.53
C PHE A 41 9.91 -2.37 -9.19
N GLU A 42 9.06 -3.14 -8.53
CA GLU A 42 7.71 -3.45 -9.03
C GLU A 42 6.78 -2.23 -9.08
N ALA A 43 7.08 -1.19 -8.30
CA ALA A 43 6.38 0.10 -8.32
C ALA A 43 6.94 1.06 -9.38
N GLY A 44 7.97 0.66 -10.14
CA GLY A 44 8.61 1.46 -11.18
C GLY A 44 9.76 2.32 -10.70
N TYR A 45 10.27 2.11 -9.47
CA TYR A 45 11.37 2.86 -8.88
C TYR A 45 12.61 1.97 -8.67
N PRO A 46 13.62 2.06 -9.54
CA PRO A 46 14.87 1.32 -9.39
C PRO A 46 15.70 1.84 -8.21
N ASP A 47 16.57 1.00 -7.65
CA ASP A 47 17.41 1.32 -6.49
C ASP A 47 18.28 2.57 -6.70
N ALA A 48 18.69 2.84 -7.94
CA ALA A 48 19.47 4.03 -8.29
C ALA A 48 18.74 5.34 -7.95
N GLU A 49 17.41 5.39 -8.07
CA GLU A 49 16.63 6.57 -7.71
C GLU A 49 16.62 6.82 -6.20
N TYR A 50 16.55 5.76 -5.39
CA TYR A 50 16.65 5.86 -3.92
C TYR A 50 18.03 6.36 -3.51
N THR A 51 19.07 5.77 -4.09
CA THR A 51 20.46 6.18 -3.83
C THR A 51 20.71 7.63 -4.23
N ALA A 52 20.23 8.05 -5.40
CA ALA A 52 20.34 9.44 -5.87
C ALA A 52 19.64 10.45 -4.93
N LYS A 53 18.63 10.02 -4.17
CA LYS A 53 17.93 10.83 -3.15
C LYS A 53 18.53 10.69 -1.76
N GLY A 54 19.61 9.93 -1.61
CA GLY A 54 20.38 9.80 -0.37
C GLY A 54 19.90 8.70 0.58
N ALA A 55 19.11 7.73 0.10
CA ALA A 55 18.84 6.51 0.85
C ALA A 55 20.02 5.53 0.74
N LYS A 56 20.22 4.72 1.76
CA LYS A 56 21.12 3.56 1.73
C LYS A 56 20.33 2.35 1.24
N VAL A 57 20.77 1.73 0.16
CA VAL A 57 20.21 0.46 -0.32
C VAL A 57 21.03 -0.69 0.26
N VAL A 58 20.35 -1.71 0.80
CA VAL A 58 20.96 -2.90 1.40
C VAL A 58 20.36 -4.17 0.78
N PRO A 59 21.17 -5.23 0.58
CA PRO A 59 20.71 -6.44 -0.12
C PRO A 59 19.79 -7.31 0.74
N ASP A 60 19.90 -7.23 2.06
CA ASP A 60 19.27 -8.15 2.99
C ASP A 60 18.15 -7.50 3.80
N ARG A 61 16.98 -8.15 3.78
CA ARG A 61 15.81 -7.78 4.58
C ARG A 61 16.14 -7.67 6.06
N ALA A 62 16.86 -8.65 6.61
CA ALA A 62 17.24 -8.65 8.02
C ALA A 62 18.12 -7.44 8.38
N GLU A 63 18.95 -6.95 7.45
CA GLU A 63 19.73 -5.73 7.69
C GLU A 63 18.83 -4.50 7.81
N VAL A 64 17.77 -4.41 7.02
CA VAL A 64 16.78 -3.31 7.15
C VAL A 64 16.19 -3.31 8.55
N PHE A 65 15.66 -4.46 9.00
CA PHE A 65 15.04 -4.58 10.34
C PHE A 65 16.05 -4.33 11.46
N ARG A 66 17.30 -4.79 11.31
CA ARG A 66 18.33 -4.62 12.30
C ARG A 66 18.78 -3.17 12.47
N THR A 67 18.75 -2.37 11.40
CA THR A 67 19.27 -0.98 11.41
C THR A 67 18.22 0.08 11.63
N ALA A 68 16.98 -0.17 11.22
CA ALA A 68 15.93 0.83 11.27
C ALA A 68 15.31 0.96 12.67
N ASP A 69 14.96 2.18 13.05
CA ASP A 69 14.15 2.51 14.23
C ASP A 69 12.66 2.43 13.90
N ILE A 70 12.32 2.75 12.66
CA ILE A 70 10.94 2.78 12.14
C ILE A 70 10.89 1.89 10.90
N ILE A 71 10.05 0.88 10.91
CA ILE A 71 9.77 0.03 9.74
C ILE A 71 8.48 0.54 9.08
N VAL A 72 8.53 0.78 7.78
CA VAL A 72 7.35 1.15 6.98
C VAL A 72 7.10 0.11 5.90
N GLN A 73 5.90 -0.44 5.88
CA GLN A 73 5.45 -1.43 4.90
C GLN A 73 4.06 -1.06 4.41
N VAL A 74 3.71 -1.48 3.22
CA VAL A 74 2.32 -1.41 2.75
C VAL A 74 1.51 -2.47 3.48
N LEU A 75 1.91 -3.73 3.41
CA LEU A 75 1.23 -4.85 4.08
C LEU A 75 2.11 -5.44 5.18
N CYS A 76 1.89 -4.99 6.41
CA CYS A 76 2.51 -5.57 7.59
C CYS A 76 1.89 -6.94 7.94
N TYR A 77 2.53 -7.68 8.84
CA TYR A 77 1.94 -8.89 9.43
C TYR A 77 0.57 -8.58 10.02
N GLY A 78 -0.44 -9.32 9.69
CA GLY A 78 -1.86 -8.99 9.91
C GLY A 78 -2.58 -8.72 8.60
N SER A 79 -2.08 -7.81 7.78
CA SER A 79 -2.56 -7.64 6.40
C SER A 79 -1.86 -8.58 5.41
N ASN A 80 -0.65 -9.03 5.73
CA ASN A 80 0.09 -10.04 4.99
C ASN A 80 -0.02 -11.40 5.69
N ASP A 81 -1.12 -12.09 5.45
CA ASP A 81 -1.42 -13.43 6.01
C ASP A 81 -0.60 -14.56 5.36
N LYS A 82 0.07 -14.31 4.23
CA LYS A 82 0.85 -15.32 3.49
C LYS A 82 2.29 -15.43 3.98
N THR A 83 2.97 -14.31 4.09
CA THR A 83 4.41 -14.28 4.33
C THR A 83 4.81 -13.37 5.48
N GLY A 84 3.92 -12.51 5.97
CA GLY A 84 4.23 -11.50 6.98
C GLY A 84 4.72 -12.05 8.31
N LYS A 85 4.36 -13.28 8.67
CA LYS A 85 4.83 -13.95 9.89
C LYS A 85 6.36 -14.12 9.91
N ALA A 86 7.00 -14.20 8.73
CA ALA A 86 8.45 -14.32 8.64
C ALA A 86 9.20 -13.07 9.14
N ASP A 87 8.52 -11.92 9.24
CA ASP A 87 9.10 -10.69 9.76
C ASP A 87 9.14 -10.63 11.29
N VAL A 88 8.27 -11.39 11.96
CA VAL A 88 8.16 -11.36 13.44
C VAL A 88 9.49 -11.60 14.15
N PRO A 89 10.33 -12.58 13.76
CA PRO A 89 11.64 -12.79 14.37
C PRO A 89 12.66 -11.67 14.09
N LEU A 90 12.40 -10.81 13.10
CA LEU A 90 13.28 -9.71 12.72
C LEU A 90 12.98 -8.42 13.49
N TYR A 91 11.82 -8.31 14.11
CA TYR A 91 11.47 -7.16 14.93
C TYR A 91 12.38 -7.04 16.15
N ARG A 92 12.63 -5.80 16.55
CA ARG A 92 13.37 -5.48 17.77
C ARG A 92 12.47 -4.72 18.74
N PRO A 93 12.64 -4.89 20.04
CA PRO A 93 11.97 -4.03 21.03
C PRO A 93 12.19 -2.55 20.73
N ASP A 94 11.19 -1.73 21.04
CA ASP A 94 11.17 -0.28 20.85
C ASP A 94 11.18 0.20 19.39
N GLN A 95 11.06 -0.68 18.40
CA GLN A 95 10.83 -0.29 17.01
C GLN A 95 9.39 0.23 16.82
N LEU A 96 9.25 1.12 15.84
CA LEU A 96 7.95 1.51 15.30
C LEU A 96 7.65 0.73 14.02
N LEU A 97 6.43 0.24 13.89
CA LEU A 97 5.92 -0.40 12.66
C LEU A 97 4.75 0.42 12.13
N ILE A 98 4.82 0.85 10.88
CA ILE A 98 3.78 1.66 10.25
C ILE A 98 3.33 0.99 8.95
N GLY A 99 2.03 0.75 8.79
CA GLY A 99 1.45 0.18 7.58
C GLY A 99 0.03 -0.34 7.80
N PHE A 100 -0.48 -1.12 6.86
CA PHE A 100 -1.75 -1.84 7.04
C PHE A 100 -1.53 -3.08 7.90
N LEU A 101 -2.31 -3.23 8.96
CA LEU A 101 -2.14 -4.25 10.02
C LEU A 101 -3.40 -5.09 10.26
N ARG A 102 -4.58 -4.65 9.83
CA ARG A 102 -5.90 -5.25 10.09
C ARG A 102 -6.18 -5.54 11.57
N PRO A 103 -5.93 -4.60 12.49
CA PRO A 103 -5.95 -4.89 13.93
C PRO A 103 -7.32 -5.28 14.47
N LEU A 104 -8.40 -4.93 13.79
CA LEU A 104 -9.77 -5.29 14.20
C LEU A 104 -10.19 -6.71 13.75
N GLY A 105 -9.45 -7.32 12.82
CA GLY A 105 -9.76 -8.64 12.28
C GLY A 105 -8.73 -9.70 12.64
N GLU A 106 -7.50 -9.32 12.99
CA GLU A 106 -6.36 -10.21 13.15
C GLU A 106 -5.70 -10.03 14.53
N LEU A 107 -6.46 -10.26 15.61
CA LEU A 107 -6.00 -10.01 16.97
C LEU A 107 -4.75 -10.82 17.36
N ASP A 108 -4.64 -12.06 16.91
CA ASP A 108 -3.48 -12.92 17.22
C ASP A 108 -2.20 -12.35 16.62
N THR A 109 -2.27 -11.80 15.41
CA THR A 109 -1.10 -11.19 14.76
C THR A 109 -0.66 -9.92 15.49
N ILE A 110 -1.60 -9.14 15.99
CA ILE A 110 -1.31 -7.95 16.80
C ILE A 110 -0.67 -8.35 18.13
N GLN A 111 -1.14 -9.44 18.74
CA GLN A 111 -0.50 -9.95 19.96
C GLN A 111 0.95 -10.42 19.72
N ASP A 112 1.23 -11.05 18.58
CA ASP A 112 2.59 -11.46 18.23
C ASP A 112 3.52 -10.23 18.04
N ILE A 113 3.04 -9.17 17.38
CA ILE A 113 3.77 -7.91 17.25
C ILE A 113 4.00 -7.26 18.62
N ALA A 114 2.99 -7.25 19.49
CA ALA A 114 3.11 -6.69 20.83
C ALA A 114 4.10 -7.49 21.69
N ARG A 115 4.12 -8.83 21.59
CA ARG A 115 5.10 -9.68 22.29
C ARG A 115 6.54 -9.43 21.83
N ALA A 116 6.73 -9.00 20.58
CA ALA A 116 8.03 -8.57 20.07
C ALA A 116 8.47 -7.20 20.60
N GLY A 117 7.64 -6.50 21.38
CA GLY A 117 7.95 -5.19 21.96
C GLY A 117 7.89 -4.04 20.95
N VAL A 118 7.16 -4.20 19.85
CA VAL A 118 7.04 -3.22 18.77
C VAL A 118 5.79 -2.35 18.98
N ALA A 119 5.96 -1.04 18.88
CA ALA A 119 4.84 -0.12 18.78
C ALA A 119 4.37 -0.02 17.33
N SER A 120 3.06 -0.12 17.07
CA SER A 120 2.54 -0.16 15.71
C SER A 120 1.48 0.92 15.45
N PHE A 121 1.51 1.47 14.23
CA PHE A 121 0.53 2.41 13.71
C PHE A 121 -0.16 1.81 12.50
N ALA A 122 -1.43 1.41 12.67
CA ALA A 122 -2.28 0.93 11.60
C ALA A 122 -2.82 2.11 10.79
N VAL A 123 -2.39 2.27 9.55
CA VAL A 123 -2.80 3.40 8.70
C VAL A 123 -4.28 3.36 8.34
N GLU A 124 -4.91 2.20 8.36
CA GLU A 124 -6.35 2.03 8.17
C GLU A 124 -7.21 2.53 9.34
N LEU A 125 -6.62 2.76 10.50
CA LEU A 125 -7.29 3.36 11.66
C LEU A 125 -7.13 4.88 11.71
N MET A 126 -6.52 5.50 10.69
CA MET A 126 -6.42 6.94 10.60
C MET A 126 -7.81 7.58 10.62
N PRO A 127 -8.10 8.52 11.53
CA PRO A 127 -9.42 9.12 11.65
C PRO A 127 -9.77 9.94 10.40
N ARG A 128 -11.01 9.83 9.92
CA ARG A 128 -11.50 10.57 8.75
C ARG A 128 -11.95 11.98 9.12
N VAL A 129 -10.99 12.79 9.53
CA VAL A 129 -11.17 14.22 9.83
C VAL A 129 -10.35 15.06 8.86
N THR A 130 -10.74 16.29 8.61
CA THR A 130 -10.09 17.19 7.63
C THR A 130 -8.59 17.26 7.81
N ARG A 131 -8.11 17.31 9.05
CA ARG A 131 -6.70 17.39 9.42
C ARG A 131 -5.90 16.16 8.99
N ALA A 132 -6.54 14.98 8.94
CA ALA A 132 -5.90 13.69 8.65
C ALA A 132 -6.12 13.21 7.21
N GLN A 133 -6.84 13.96 6.36
CA GLN A 133 -7.14 13.56 4.97
C GLN A 133 -5.90 13.25 4.14
N SER A 134 -4.81 13.99 4.34
CA SER A 134 -3.54 13.72 3.66
C SER A 134 -2.88 12.41 4.05
N MET A 135 -3.30 11.80 5.16
CA MET A 135 -2.82 10.53 5.69
C MET A 135 -3.81 9.37 5.47
N ASP A 136 -4.98 9.65 4.84
CA ASP A 136 -6.01 8.64 4.57
C ASP A 136 -5.63 7.76 3.37
N ALA A 137 -4.90 6.69 3.66
CA ALA A 137 -4.46 5.72 2.67
C ALA A 137 -5.62 4.91 2.08
N LEU A 138 -6.71 4.70 2.83
CA LEU A 138 -7.87 3.95 2.34
C LEU A 138 -8.62 4.71 1.24
N SER A 139 -8.87 6.00 1.43
CA SER A 139 -9.54 6.84 0.41
C SER A 139 -8.68 6.98 -0.84
N SER A 140 -7.37 7.17 -0.68
CA SER A 140 -6.43 7.23 -1.81
C SER A 140 -6.44 5.93 -2.61
N MET A 141 -6.41 4.78 -1.94
CA MET A 141 -6.47 3.47 -2.59
C MET A 141 -7.85 3.19 -3.20
N GLY A 142 -8.94 3.67 -2.58
CA GLY A 142 -10.28 3.60 -3.13
C GLY A 142 -10.39 4.28 -4.50
N THR A 143 -9.75 5.44 -4.66
CA THR A 143 -9.69 6.14 -5.95
C THR A 143 -8.98 5.32 -7.03
N VAL A 144 -7.84 4.71 -6.71
CA VAL A 144 -7.09 3.85 -7.64
C VAL A 144 -7.89 2.59 -7.98
N CYS A 145 -8.58 2.01 -6.99
CA CYS A 145 -9.45 0.86 -7.17
C CYS A 145 -10.61 1.17 -8.14
N GLY A 146 -11.29 2.29 -7.94
CA GLY A 146 -12.37 2.74 -8.83
C GLY A 146 -11.89 2.95 -10.26
N TYR A 147 -10.76 3.63 -10.44
CA TYR A 147 -10.14 3.81 -11.75
C TYR A 147 -9.85 2.46 -12.43
N ARG A 148 -9.23 1.52 -11.72
CA ARG A 148 -8.91 0.20 -12.26
C ARG A 148 -10.18 -0.62 -12.57
N ALA A 149 -11.22 -0.52 -11.75
CA ALA A 149 -12.49 -1.20 -11.98
C ALA A 149 -13.13 -0.76 -13.31
N VAL A 150 -13.11 0.54 -13.61
CA VAL A 150 -13.63 1.05 -14.90
C VAL A 150 -12.84 0.50 -16.08
N LEU A 151 -11.49 0.45 -15.97
CA LEU A 151 -10.65 -0.12 -17.04
C LEU A 151 -10.92 -1.60 -17.26
N ILE A 152 -11.07 -2.39 -16.20
CA ILE A 152 -11.39 -3.81 -16.29
C ILE A 152 -12.78 -4.00 -16.91
N ALA A 153 -13.76 -3.21 -16.48
CA ALA A 153 -15.10 -3.25 -17.03
C ALA A 153 -15.10 -2.91 -18.54
N ALA A 154 -14.33 -1.90 -18.95
CA ALA A 154 -14.20 -1.53 -20.36
C ALA A 154 -13.54 -2.62 -21.22
N ASP A 155 -12.56 -3.31 -20.65
CA ASP A 155 -11.85 -4.42 -21.33
C ASP A 155 -12.70 -5.68 -21.42
N THR A 156 -13.54 -5.93 -20.42
CA THR A 156 -14.35 -7.16 -20.32
C THR A 156 -15.67 -7.06 -21.07
N LEU A 157 -16.28 -5.86 -21.12
CA LEU A 157 -17.60 -5.66 -21.72
C LEU A 157 -17.53 -5.73 -23.25
N PRO A 158 -18.35 -6.56 -23.92
CA PRO A 158 -18.38 -6.63 -25.39
C PRO A 158 -19.19 -5.45 -25.99
N ARG A 159 -19.16 -4.28 -25.36
CA ARG A 159 -19.88 -3.06 -25.77
C ARG A 159 -19.07 -1.83 -25.38
N LEU A 160 -19.17 -0.77 -26.19
CA LEU A 160 -18.54 0.50 -25.90
C LEU A 160 -19.32 1.24 -24.78
N PHE A 161 -18.59 1.90 -23.87
CA PHE A 161 -19.21 2.67 -22.78
C PHE A 161 -19.94 3.90 -23.28
N PRO A 162 -19.31 4.79 -24.10
CA PRO A 162 -19.99 5.98 -24.58
C PRO A 162 -20.92 5.66 -25.75
N MET A 163 -21.90 6.53 -25.95
CA MET A 163 -22.61 6.60 -27.22
C MET A 163 -21.62 7.09 -28.29
N MET A 164 -21.53 6.38 -29.39
CA MET A 164 -20.69 6.75 -30.52
C MET A 164 -21.49 6.80 -31.80
N THR A 165 -21.27 7.82 -32.61
CA THR A 165 -21.83 7.94 -33.94
C THR A 165 -20.74 7.57 -34.96
N THR A 166 -21.06 6.59 -35.81
CA THR A 166 -20.20 6.16 -36.91
C THR A 166 -20.86 6.42 -38.24
N ALA A 167 -20.15 6.28 -39.34
CA ALA A 167 -20.75 6.39 -40.69
C ALA A 167 -21.87 5.36 -40.92
N ALA A 168 -21.86 4.24 -40.17
CA ALA A 168 -22.85 3.17 -40.23
C ALA A 168 -24.05 3.37 -39.28
N GLY A 169 -24.05 4.44 -38.47
CA GLY A 169 -25.08 4.75 -37.52
C GLY A 169 -24.57 4.95 -36.06
N THR A 170 -25.53 5.08 -35.15
CA THR A 170 -25.25 5.33 -33.73
C THR A 170 -25.15 4.02 -32.97
N ILE A 171 -24.08 3.88 -32.18
CA ILE A 171 -23.88 2.75 -31.26
C ILE A 171 -24.47 3.15 -29.91
N THR A 172 -25.40 2.34 -29.40
CA THR A 172 -26.02 2.57 -28.09
C THR A 172 -25.01 2.38 -26.96
N PRO A 173 -24.95 3.27 -25.98
CA PRO A 173 -24.03 3.18 -24.85
C PRO A 173 -24.33 1.96 -23.99
N ALA A 174 -23.28 1.42 -23.33
CA ALA A 174 -23.45 0.41 -22.31
C ALA A 174 -24.06 1.04 -21.04
N ARG A 175 -24.85 0.25 -20.30
CA ARG A 175 -25.28 0.60 -18.96
C ARG A 175 -24.27 0.05 -17.97
N VAL A 176 -23.51 0.92 -17.31
CA VAL A 176 -22.51 0.54 -16.32
C VAL A 176 -22.98 1.02 -14.94
N LEU A 177 -23.07 0.11 -13.99
CA LEU A 177 -23.30 0.42 -12.59
C LEU A 177 -21.95 0.47 -11.89
N GLU A 178 -21.46 1.66 -11.58
CA GLU A 178 -20.25 1.83 -10.80
C GLU A 178 -20.61 1.81 -9.31
N ALA A 179 -20.29 0.70 -8.65
CA ALA A 179 -20.33 0.61 -7.20
C ALA A 179 -19.07 1.25 -6.64
N ILE A 180 -18.99 2.59 -6.67
CA ILE A 180 -17.91 3.31 -6.00
C ILE A 180 -18.04 3.06 -4.50
N GLY A 181 -17.00 2.43 -3.92
CA GLY A 181 -16.88 1.98 -2.55
C GLY A 181 -17.30 2.94 -1.45
N LYS A 182 -18.56 3.00 -1.20
CA LYS A 182 -19.10 3.24 0.12
C LYS A 182 -19.68 1.90 0.50
N GLY A 183 -19.04 1.21 1.47
CA GLY A 183 -19.48 -0.05 2.06
C GLY A 183 -20.97 -0.35 1.86
N SER A 184 -21.35 -0.70 0.69
CA SER A 184 -22.72 -1.03 0.35
C SER A 184 -22.84 -2.54 0.40
N LYS A 185 -23.64 -2.97 1.34
CA LYS A 185 -24.31 -4.25 1.30
C LYS A 185 -24.75 -4.52 -0.14
N GLU A 186 -24.49 -5.73 -0.59
CA GLU A 186 -24.84 -6.27 -1.89
C GLU A 186 -26.19 -5.76 -2.41
N ALA A 187 -26.16 -4.99 -3.49
CA ALA A 187 -27.35 -4.78 -4.29
C ALA A 187 -27.40 -5.88 -5.35
N PRO A 188 -28.48 -6.67 -5.43
CA PRO A 188 -28.61 -7.68 -6.46
C PRO A 188 -28.64 -7.01 -7.84
N LEU A 189 -27.83 -7.52 -8.77
CA LEU A 189 -27.87 -7.10 -10.16
C LEU A 189 -29.25 -7.42 -10.75
N PRO A 190 -29.94 -6.46 -11.37
CA PRO A 190 -31.17 -6.78 -12.08
C PRO A 190 -30.85 -7.64 -13.29
N ALA A 191 -31.71 -8.64 -13.51
CA ALA A 191 -31.64 -9.62 -14.60
C ALA A 191 -31.69 -8.98 -16.00
#